data_a6ee616b42ce78de0f4f1ac2eb3b7b36
#
_entry.id   a6ee616b42ce78de0f4f1ac2eb3b7b36
#
_cell.length_a   1.000
_cell.length_b   1.000
_cell.length_c   1.000
_cell.angle_alpha   90.00
_cell.angle_beta   90.00
_cell.angle_gamma   90.00
#
_symmetry.space_group_name_H-M   'P 1'
#
loop_
_entity.id
_entity.type
_entity.pdbx_description
1 polymer ?
#
loop_
_entity_poly.entity_id
_entity_poly.type
_entity_poly.pdbx_seq_one_letter_code
_entity_poly.pdbx_strand_id
1 'polypeptide(L)'
;MQIDQNLSNFSDIAVQTAFVVYCVALFLSLFYYGRMQGIIEGRRAVKSQAAKVLVGAGAGGVDKQSYEGEVAQSSSGITADELKEKERKADKLGGMTSALMWVGIALHAAAIVLRGLATGRFPFGNLYEYVLMVSFGVLLVGNMAMQRKEWRTVWPWLLTPVLALMFYGSTKLYAESAPVVPALQSHWLPIHVTVVSLGASIGIISGIVSLLTLLRMAQPKHAEHGLLGAVARPLPSAAKIDQLAYRLAVITLPTLGLGIILGAIWAESAWGRFWGWDPKETVSFATWILYAAYLHARATPAFRKAAPWINVMAMALMVFNLFFINMVVSGLHSYAGLN
;
A
#
# COMPACT_ATOMS: atom_id res chain seq x y z
N MET A 1 32.29 18.16 -6.65
CA MET A 1 31.54 18.44 -5.43
C MET A 1 31.94 17.39 -4.41
N GLN A 2 32.37 17.80 -3.21
CA GLN A 2 32.81 16.87 -2.17
C GLN A 2 31.56 16.32 -1.47
N ILE A 3 31.48 15.01 -1.30
CA ILE A 3 30.34 14.35 -0.63
C ILE A 3 30.52 14.52 0.88
N ASP A 4 29.46 14.95 1.57
CA ASP A 4 29.44 15.00 3.03
C ASP A 4 29.13 13.60 3.60
N GLN A 5 30.19 12.92 4.02
CA GLN A 5 30.10 11.56 4.54
C GLN A 5 29.30 11.46 5.84
N ASN A 6 29.30 12.52 6.68
CA ASN A 6 28.53 12.52 7.92
C ASN A 6 27.01 12.54 7.61
N LEU A 7 26.57 13.40 6.69
CA LEU A 7 25.19 13.45 6.26
C LEU A 7 24.75 12.17 5.58
N SER A 8 25.64 11.52 4.78
CA SER A 8 25.38 10.21 4.18
C SER A 8 25.16 9.14 5.25
N ASN A 9 26.03 9.07 6.25
CA ASN A 9 25.89 8.12 7.36
C ASN A 9 24.63 8.36 8.18
N PHE A 10 24.25 9.62 8.44
CA PHE A 10 23.00 9.95 9.11
C PHE A 10 21.78 9.55 8.28
N SER A 11 21.83 9.68 6.95
CA SER A 11 20.80 9.18 6.05
C SER A 11 20.59 7.67 6.21
N ASP A 12 21.69 6.90 6.19
CA ASP A 12 21.63 5.44 6.31
C ASP A 12 21.07 4.99 7.67
N ILE A 13 21.49 5.65 8.77
CA ILE A 13 20.93 5.41 10.11
C ILE A 13 19.41 5.72 10.14
N ALA A 14 19.00 6.81 9.51
CA ALA A 14 17.60 7.20 9.45
C ALA A 14 16.74 6.20 8.66
N VAL A 15 17.25 5.65 7.53
CA VAL A 15 16.58 4.56 6.77
C VAL A 15 16.44 3.32 7.64
N GLN A 16 17.53 2.89 8.29
CA GLN A 16 17.51 1.70 9.15
C GLN A 16 16.54 1.87 10.31
N THR A 17 16.53 3.03 10.95
CA THR A 17 15.60 3.34 12.04
C THR A 17 14.16 3.37 11.54
N ALA A 18 13.89 4.00 10.40
CA ALA A 18 12.56 4.00 9.79
C ALA A 18 12.08 2.56 9.48
N PHE A 19 12.96 1.72 8.94
CA PHE A 19 12.66 0.32 8.66
C PHE A 19 12.27 -0.44 9.92
N VAL A 20 13.02 -0.29 11.02
CA VAL A 20 12.69 -0.93 12.31
C VAL A 20 11.33 -0.43 12.84
N VAL A 21 11.07 0.89 12.78
CA VAL A 21 9.78 1.48 13.17
C VAL A 21 8.63 0.89 12.35
N TYR A 22 8.80 0.74 11.05
CA TYR A 22 7.79 0.11 10.18
C TYR A 22 7.62 -1.39 10.47
N CYS A 23 8.68 -2.12 10.83
CA CYS A 23 8.57 -3.51 11.28
C CYS A 23 7.73 -3.62 12.56
N VAL A 24 7.93 -2.72 13.52
CA VAL A 24 7.10 -2.65 14.73
C VAL A 24 5.65 -2.30 14.38
N ALA A 25 5.44 -1.35 13.47
CA ALA A 25 4.09 -1.00 12.97
C ALA A 25 3.41 -2.20 12.28
N LEU A 26 4.13 -2.96 11.46
CA LEU A 26 3.63 -4.19 10.84
C LEU A 26 3.22 -5.21 11.91
N PHE A 27 4.08 -5.46 12.89
CA PHE A 27 3.78 -6.39 13.99
C PHE A 27 2.50 -5.99 14.74
N LEU A 28 2.37 -4.72 15.15
CA LEU A 28 1.15 -4.23 15.79
C LEU A 28 -0.08 -4.32 14.89
N SER A 29 0.08 -4.07 13.59
CA SER A 29 -1.01 -4.17 12.63
C SER A 29 -1.48 -5.61 12.42
N LEU A 30 -0.57 -6.59 12.47
CA LEU A 30 -0.90 -8.03 12.43
C LEU A 30 -1.65 -8.45 13.71
N PHE A 31 -1.21 -7.97 14.89
CA PHE A 31 -1.96 -8.18 16.14
C PHE A 31 -3.35 -7.58 16.10
N TYR A 32 -3.47 -6.35 15.59
CA TYR A 32 -4.76 -5.73 15.36
C TYR A 32 -5.65 -6.57 14.44
N TYR A 33 -5.07 -7.07 13.34
CA TYR A 33 -5.78 -7.89 12.36
C TYR A 33 -6.33 -9.19 12.99
N GLY A 34 -5.50 -9.89 13.75
CA GLY A 34 -5.90 -11.12 14.47
C GLY A 34 -7.03 -10.85 15.49
N ARG A 35 -6.94 -9.74 16.26
CA ARG A 35 -7.99 -9.37 17.23
C ARG A 35 -9.30 -9.01 16.55
N MET A 36 -9.27 -8.40 15.37
CA MET A 36 -10.48 -8.07 14.62
C MET A 36 -11.27 -9.31 14.20
N GLN A 37 -10.65 -10.47 14.00
CA GLN A 37 -11.37 -11.71 13.72
C GLN A 37 -12.31 -12.07 14.88
N GLY A 38 -11.78 -12.15 16.11
CA GLY A 38 -12.59 -12.47 17.28
C GLY A 38 -13.65 -11.42 17.62
N ILE A 39 -13.36 -10.13 17.36
CA ILE A 39 -14.34 -9.04 17.54
C ILE A 39 -15.51 -9.19 16.55
N ILE A 40 -15.24 -9.53 15.29
CA ILE A 40 -16.28 -9.73 14.27
C ILE A 40 -17.16 -10.94 14.62
N GLU A 41 -16.57 -12.03 15.11
CA GLU A 41 -17.31 -13.22 15.59
C GLU A 41 -18.18 -12.86 16.79
N GLY A 42 -17.61 -12.15 17.78
CA GLY A 42 -18.36 -11.67 18.93
C GLY A 42 -19.55 -10.76 18.56
N ARG A 43 -19.36 -9.83 17.63
CA ARG A 43 -20.46 -8.99 17.11
C ARG A 43 -21.56 -9.82 16.44
N ARG A 44 -21.19 -10.87 15.70
CA ARG A 44 -22.16 -11.78 15.06
C ARG A 44 -22.94 -12.57 16.12
N ALA A 45 -22.27 -13.07 17.15
CA ALA A 45 -22.89 -13.80 18.23
C ALA A 45 -23.89 -12.92 19.01
N VAL A 46 -23.46 -11.73 19.45
CA VAL A 46 -24.32 -10.78 20.17
C VAL A 46 -25.54 -10.38 19.33
N LYS A 47 -25.35 -10.12 18.03
CA LYS A 47 -26.48 -9.78 17.14
C LYS A 47 -27.44 -10.95 16.95
N SER A 48 -26.94 -12.18 16.85
CA SER A 48 -27.77 -13.39 16.74
C SER A 48 -28.60 -13.63 18.01
N GLN A 49 -27.99 -13.40 19.18
CA GLN A 49 -28.72 -13.51 20.47
C GLN A 49 -29.82 -12.46 20.58
N ALA A 50 -29.52 -11.18 20.27
CA ALA A 50 -30.50 -10.12 20.28
C ALA A 50 -31.70 -10.40 19.33
N ALA A 51 -31.43 -10.97 18.16
CA ALA A 51 -32.47 -11.36 17.21
C ALA A 51 -33.35 -12.50 17.74
N LYS A 52 -32.76 -13.50 18.44
CA LYS A 52 -33.49 -14.61 19.04
C LYS A 52 -34.42 -14.12 20.19
N VAL A 53 -33.93 -13.19 21.01
CA VAL A 53 -34.71 -12.57 22.08
C VAL A 53 -35.94 -11.80 21.52
N LEU A 54 -35.74 -11.03 20.43
CA LEU A 54 -36.83 -10.31 19.78
C LEU A 54 -37.90 -11.23 19.15
N VAL A 55 -37.50 -12.36 18.55
CA VAL A 55 -38.42 -13.34 17.99
C VAL A 55 -39.16 -14.11 19.09
N GLY A 56 -38.46 -14.47 20.17
CA GLY A 56 -39.08 -15.11 21.35
C GLY A 56 -40.11 -14.20 22.07
N ALA A 57 -39.82 -12.92 22.18
CA ALA A 57 -40.74 -11.94 22.78
C ALA A 57 -42.01 -11.66 21.93
N GLY A 58 -41.93 -11.91 20.60
CA GLY A 58 -43.08 -11.77 19.69
C GLY A 58 -43.99 -12.97 19.61
N ALA A 59 -43.56 -14.15 20.12
CA ALA A 59 -44.29 -15.41 20.01
C ALA A 59 -45.16 -15.79 21.24
N GLY A 60 -45.49 -14.86 22.14
CA GLY A 60 -46.51 -15.02 23.21
C GLY A 60 -45.96 -15.51 24.56
N GLY A 61 -46.12 -14.71 25.59
CA GLY A 61 -46.46 -15.13 26.96
C GLY A 61 -45.42 -15.93 27.77
N VAL A 62 -44.12 -15.80 27.55
CA VAL A 62 -43.10 -16.43 28.39
C VAL A 62 -42.53 -15.36 29.35
N ASP A 63 -42.49 -15.72 30.64
CA ASP A 63 -42.04 -14.85 31.74
C ASP A 63 -40.61 -14.30 31.47
N LYS A 64 -40.45 -13.00 31.36
CA LYS A 64 -39.20 -12.32 31.03
C LYS A 64 -38.03 -12.67 31.95
N GLN A 65 -38.34 -12.95 33.23
CA GLN A 65 -37.31 -13.21 34.24
C GLN A 65 -36.68 -14.61 34.13
N SER A 66 -37.42 -15.63 33.70
CA SER A 66 -36.88 -16.99 33.50
C SER A 66 -36.00 -17.08 32.24
N TYR A 67 -36.35 -16.31 31.17
CA TYR A 67 -35.62 -16.30 29.91
C TYR A 67 -34.27 -15.55 30.00
N GLU A 68 -34.21 -14.46 30.79
CA GLU A 68 -32.94 -13.72 31.02
C GLU A 68 -31.94 -14.56 31.85
N GLY A 69 -32.42 -15.38 32.79
CA GLY A 69 -31.57 -16.29 33.58
C GLY A 69 -30.99 -17.47 32.77
N GLU A 70 -31.78 -18.08 31.86
CA GLU A 70 -31.32 -19.18 31.00
C GLU A 70 -30.42 -18.72 29.88
N VAL A 71 -30.63 -17.54 29.29
CA VAL A 71 -29.75 -16.94 28.27
C VAL A 71 -28.40 -16.55 28.87
N ALA A 72 -28.37 -16.16 30.15
CA ALA A 72 -27.11 -15.84 30.84
C ALA A 72 -26.25 -17.10 31.20
N GLN A 73 -26.88 -18.28 31.33
CA GLN A 73 -26.18 -19.52 31.76
C GLN A 73 -25.87 -20.49 30.61
N SER A 74 -26.43 -20.36 29.43
CA SER A 74 -26.36 -21.41 28.40
C SER A 74 -25.45 -21.14 27.21
N SER A 75 -24.57 -20.13 27.25
CA SER A 75 -23.62 -19.97 26.17
C SER A 75 -22.27 -19.40 26.60
N SER A 76 -21.20 -20.04 26.19
CA SER A 76 -19.83 -19.53 26.05
C SER A 76 -19.79 -18.25 25.15
N GLY A 77 -20.78 -17.37 25.25
CA GLY A 77 -20.97 -16.17 24.43
C GLY A 77 -20.35 -14.95 25.11
N ILE A 78 -19.51 -14.25 24.39
CA ILE A 78 -18.91 -12.96 24.79
C ILE A 78 -20.05 -11.99 25.16
N THR A 79 -19.98 -11.40 26.36
CA THR A 79 -20.92 -10.36 26.80
C THR A 79 -20.71 -9.06 26.03
N ALA A 80 -21.71 -8.18 25.99
CA ALA A 80 -21.59 -6.88 25.32
C ALA A 80 -20.46 -6.02 25.90
N ASP A 81 -20.21 -6.12 27.21
CA ASP A 81 -19.17 -5.36 27.88
C ASP A 81 -17.77 -5.94 27.61
N GLU A 82 -17.61 -7.26 27.57
CA GLU A 82 -16.38 -7.91 27.13
C GLU A 82 -16.05 -7.57 25.66
N LEU A 83 -17.06 -7.49 24.81
CA LEU A 83 -16.89 -7.08 23.41
C LEU A 83 -16.39 -5.64 23.30
N LYS A 84 -16.98 -4.70 24.05
CA LYS A 84 -16.53 -3.30 24.11
C LYS A 84 -15.08 -3.20 24.60
N GLU A 85 -14.69 -3.98 25.61
CA GLU A 85 -13.32 -3.97 26.11
C GLU A 85 -12.34 -4.52 25.08
N LYS A 86 -12.70 -5.59 24.34
CA LYS A 86 -11.88 -6.10 23.21
C LYS A 86 -11.74 -5.05 22.10
N GLU A 87 -12.81 -4.35 21.77
CA GLU A 87 -12.81 -3.25 20.80
C GLU A 87 -11.89 -2.11 21.24
N ARG A 88 -11.99 -1.69 22.51
CA ARG A 88 -11.12 -0.66 23.10
C ARG A 88 -9.63 -1.02 23.00
N LYS A 89 -9.29 -2.26 23.33
CA LYS A 89 -7.91 -2.77 23.23
C LYS A 89 -7.42 -2.83 21.78
N ALA A 90 -8.28 -3.23 20.83
CA ALA A 90 -7.95 -3.20 19.41
C ALA A 90 -7.78 -1.77 18.90
N ASP A 91 -8.66 -0.84 19.26
CA ASP A 91 -8.55 0.56 18.88
C ASP A 91 -7.25 1.20 19.38
N LYS A 92 -6.80 0.86 20.59
CA LYS A 92 -5.50 1.30 21.12
C LYS A 92 -4.35 0.83 20.24
N LEU A 93 -4.33 -0.47 19.86
CA LEU A 93 -3.31 -1.01 18.95
C LEU A 93 -3.33 -0.31 17.58
N GLY A 94 -4.51 -0.12 17.00
CA GLY A 94 -4.64 0.58 15.73
C GLY A 94 -4.20 2.06 15.80
N GLY A 95 -4.41 2.72 16.94
CA GLY A 95 -3.90 4.06 17.20
C GLY A 95 -2.38 4.11 17.29
N MET A 96 -1.78 3.15 18.03
CA MET A 96 -0.32 3.03 18.12
C MET A 96 0.32 2.75 16.76
N THR A 97 -0.25 1.85 15.96
CA THR A 97 0.20 1.61 14.59
C THR A 97 0.20 2.89 13.77
N SER A 98 -0.90 3.66 13.81
CA SER A 98 -0.99 4.93 13.08
C SER A 98 0.05 5.96 13.52
N ALA A 99 0.34 6.06 14.82
CA ALA A 99 1.37 6.94 15.34
C ALA A 99 2.77 6.53 14.85
N LEU A 100 3.10 5.23 14.93
CA LEU A 100 4.37 4.71 14.43
C LEU A 100 4.54 4.90 12.92
N MET A 101 3.45 4.79 12.15
CA MET A 101 3.48 5.10 10.72
C MET A 101 3.94 6.52 10.45
N TRP A 102 3.42 7.52 11.18
CA TRP A 102 3.85 8.91 11.02
C TRP A 102 5.30 9.13 11.44
N VAL A 103 5.75 8.49 12.53
CA VAL A 103 7.15 8.55 12.98
C VAL A 103 8.07 7.93 11.91
N GLY A 104 7.72 6.75 11.39
CA GLY A 104 8.47 6.10 10.32
C GLY A 104 8.54 6.96 9.05
N ILE A 105 7.42 7.57 8.63
CA ILE A 105 7.36 8.46 7.46
C ILE A 105 8.26 9.70 7.68
N ALA A 106 8.26 10.28 8.87
CA ALA A 106 9.12 11.43 9.19
C ALA A 106 10.62 11.05 9.13
N LEU A 107 11.01 9.91 9.70
CA LEU A 107 12.38 9.40 9.64
C LEU A 107 12.79 9.07 8.19
N HIS A 108 11.90 8.47 7.40
CA HIS A 108 12.14 8.14 5.99
C HIS A 108 12.31 9.41 5.16
N ALA A 109 11.47 10.43 5.38
CA ALA A 109 11.63 11.75 4.75
C ALA A 109 12.98 12.39 5.13
N ALA A 110 13.35 12.35 6.41
CA ALA A 110 14.64 12.86 6.87
C ALA A 110 15.82 12.13 6.18
N ALA A 111 15.74 10.81 6.02
CA ALA A 111 16.74 10.04 5.32
C ALA A 111 16.92 10.49 3.86
N ILE A 112 15.82 10.69 3.14
CA ILE A 112 15.84 11.18 1.75
C ILE A 112 16.46 12.57 1.66
N VAL A 113 16.07 13.48 2.56
CA VAL A 113 16.60 14.85 2.61
C VAL A 113 18.10 14.84 2.92
N LEU A 114 18.53 14.09 3.94
CA LEU A 114 19.94 13.96 4.32
C LEU A 114 20.78 13.41 3.17
N ARG A 115 20.26 12.42 2.42
CA ARG A 115 20.93 11.85 1.24
C ARG A 115 21.10 12.90 0.14
N GLY A 116 20.07 13.70 -0.10
CA GLY A 116 20.13 14.81 -1.06
C GLY A 116 21.14 15.87 -0.66
N LEU A 117 21.15 16.27 0.63
CA LEU A 117 22.12 17.24 1.16
C LEU A 117 23.56 16.73 1.12
N ALA A 118 23.79 15.45 1.46
CA ALA A 118 25.10 14.82 1.42
C ALA A 118 25.74 14.87 0.03
N THR A 119 24.93 14.76 -1.03
CA THR A 119 25.38 14.74 -2.43
C THR A 119 25.21 16.08 -3.15
N GLY A 120 24.55 17.07 -2.52
CA GLY A 120 24.19 18.36 -3.13
C GLY A 120 23.29 18.24 -4.38
N ARG A 121 22.52 17.15 -4.47
CA ARG A 121 21.58 16.85 -5.57
C ARG A 121 20.36 16.15 -5.08
N PHE A 122 19.31 16.09 -5.92
CA PHE A 122 18.17 15.23 -5.64
C PHE A 122 18.58 13.75 -5.58
N PRO A 123 18.05 12.94 -4.64
CA PRO A 123 18.45 11.54 -4.44
C PRO A 123 17.75 10.61 -5.45
N PHE A 124 18.16 10.72 -6.73
CA PHE A 124 17.69 9.93 -7.87
C PHE A 124 18.85 9.38 -8.71
N GLY A 125 20.03 9.24 -8.11
CA GLY A 125 21.24 8.85 -8.84
C GLY A 125 21.39 7.35 -9.05
N ASN A 126 20.67 6.52 -8.35
CA ASN A 126 20.75 5.06 -8.45
C ASN A 126 19.43 4.38 -8.07
N LEU A 127 19.37 3.06 -8.28
CA LEU A 127 18.13 2.29 -8.02
C LEU A 127 17.78 2.21 -6.52
N TYR A 128 18.78 2.23 -5.63
CA TYR A 128 18.55 2.28 -4.18
C TYR A 128 17.79 3.56 -3.79
N GLU A 129 18.26 4.72 -4.23
CA GLU A 129 17.62 6.01 -3.99
C GLU A 129 16.20 6.04 -4.56
N TYR A 130 15.99 5.46 -5.75
CA TYR A 130 14.66 5.33 -6.36
C TYR A 130 13.71 4.43 -5.52
N VAL A 131 14.21 3.30 -5.02
CA VAL A 131 13.42 2.41 -4.13
C VAL A 131 13.03 3.12 -2.83
N LEU A 132 13.92 3.93 -2.24
CA LEU A 132 13.58 4.76 -1.08
C LEU A 132 12.43 5.72 -1.40
N MET A 133 12.52 6.43 -2.53
CA MET A 133 11.46 7.39 -2.93
C MET A 133 10.11 6.70 -3.18
N VAL A 134 10.08 5.58 -3.90
CA VAL A 134 8.83 4.83 -4.15
C VAL A 134 8.26 4.27 -2.86
N SER A 135 9.09 3.69 -1.99
CA SER A 135 8.66 3.18 -0.69
C SER A 135 8.08 4.29 0.19
N PHE A 136 8.74 5.44 0.24
CA PHE A 136 8.25 6.64 0.92
C PHE A 136 6.91 7.08 0.36
N GLY A 137 6.79 7.20 -0.97
CA GLY A 137 5.55 7.61 -1.64
C GLY A 137 4.39 6.66 -1.34
N VAL A 138 4.62 5.34 -1.41
CA VAL A 138 3.60 4.33 -1.08
C VAL A 138 3.14 4.46 0.38
N LEU A 139 4.05 4.61 1.33
CA LEU A 139 3.71 4.73 2.75
C LEU A 139 3.01 6.05 3.07
N LEU A 140 3.49 7.17 2.51
CA LEU A 140 2.88 8.48 2.71
C LEU A 140 1.46 8.54 2.14
N VAL A 141 1.30 8.20 0.85
CA VAL A 141 -0.01 8.21 0.18
C VAL A 141 -0.95 7.18 0.81
N GLY A 142 -0.47 5.98 1.11
CA GLY A 142 -1.25 4.95 1.81
C GLY A 142 -1.73 5.43 3.16
N ASN A 143 -0.86 6.09 3.96
CA ASN A 143 -1.24 6.64 5.24
C ASN A 143 -2.30 7.75 5.10
N MET A 144 -2.15 8.63 4.13
CA MET A 144 -3.14 9.69 3.87
C MET A 144 -4.51 9.13 3.41
N ALA A 145 -4.50 8.13 2.52
CA ALA A 145 -5.71 7.52 1.97
C ALA A 145 -6.47 6.65 3.00
N MET A 146 -5.75 6.06 3.96
CA MET A 146 -6.27 5.03 4.87
C MET A 146 -6.31 5.47 6.35
N GLN A 147 -6.48 6.76 6.65
CA GLN A 147 -6.50 7.26 8.04
C GLN A 147 -7.74 6.81 8.84
N ARG A 148 -8.86 6.49 8.18
CA ARG A 148 -10.07 6.05 8.86
C ARG A 148 -9.88 4.67 9.49
N LYS A 149 -10.50 4.44 10.65
CA LYS A 149 -10.44 3.18 11.40
C LYS A 149 -10.79 1.94 10.57
N GLU A 150 -11.70 2.08 9.61
CA GLU A 150 -12.14 0.98 8.73
C GLU A 150 -11.02 0.42 7.84
N TRP A 151 -9.97 1.19 7.58
CA TRP A 151 -8.83 0.80 6.74
C TRP A 151 -7.67 0.18 7.51
N ARG A 152 -7.70 0.16 8.83
CA ARG A 152 -6.61 -0.37 9.67
C ARG A 152 -6.28 -1.83 9.38
N THR A 153 -7.25 -2.61 8.90
CA THR A 153 -7.06 -4.00 8.49
C THR A 153 -6.37 -4.14 7.13
N VAL A 154 -6.16 -3.06 6.38
CA VAL A 154 -5.43 -3.05 5.11
C VAL A 154 -3.93 -2.85 5.33
N TRP A 155 -3.51 -2.28 6.47
CA TRP A 155 -2.11 -1.97 6.76
C TRP A 155 -1.14 -3.13 6.62
N PRO A 156 -1.40 -4.36 7.13
CA PRO A 156 -0.46 -5.47 6.96
C PRO A 156 -0.18 -5.77 5.49
N TRP A 157 -1.18 -5.63 4.64
CA TRP A 157 -1.10 -5.91 3.20
C TRP A 157 -0.28 -4.87 2.42
N LEU A 158 -0.24 -3.64 2.91
CA LEU A 158 0.59 -2.58 2.35
C LEU A 158 2.02 -2.63 2.91
N LEU A 159 2.16 -2.79 4.22
CA LEU A 159 3.46 -2.78 4.90
C LEU A 159 4.33 -3.96 4.48
N THR A 160 3.77 -5.17 4.35
CA THR A 160 4.55 -6.36 4.01
C THR A 160 5.32 -6.22 2.70
N PRO A 161 4.70 -5.89 1.54
CA PRO A 161 5.48 -5.73 0.29
C PRO A 161 6.41 -4.53 0.33
N VAL A 162 6.06 -3.43 1.00
CA VAL A 162 6.93 -2.26 1.10
C VAL A 162 8.16 -2.57 1.96
N LEU A 163 8.01 -3.27 3.08
CA LEU A 163 9.16 -3.69 3.89
C LEU A 163 10.05 -4.69 3.16
N ALA A 164 9.47 -5.62 2.41
CA ALA A 164 10.25 -6.52 1.55
C ALA A 164 11.05 -5.72 0.50
N LEU A 165 10.44 -4.69 -0.12
CA LEU A 165 11.09 -3.80 -1.06
C LEU A 165 12.23 -3.00 -0.40
N MET A 166 11.99 -2.41 0.77
CA MET A 166 13.01 -1.66 1.52
C MET A 166 14.18 -2.57 1.96
N PHE A 167 13.87 -3.78 2.43
CA PHE A 167 14.89 -4.77 2.79
C PHE A 167 15.76 -5.15 1.58
N TYR A 168 15.13 -5.45 0.45
CA TYR A 168 15.82 -5.75 -0.80
C TYR A 168 16.66 -4.55 -1.25
N GLY A 169 16.11 -3.35 -1.22
CA GLY A 169 16.80 -2.10 -1.51
C GLY A 169 18.06 -1.92 -0.67
N SER A 170 17.95 -2.09 0.65
CA SER A 170 19.07 -1.90 1.58
C SER A 170 20.12 -2.99 1.55
N THR A 171 19.79 -4.22 1.07
CA THR A 171 20.71 -5.35 1.08
C THR A 171 21.32 -5.68 -0.28
N LYS A 172 20.58 -5.45 -1.37
CA LYS A 172 20.97 -5.83 -2.73
C LYS A 172 21.20 -4.65 -3.66
N LEU A 173 20.55 -3.52 -3.41
CA LEU A 173 20.65 -2.34 -4.26
C LEU A 173 21.39 -1.18 -3.58
N TYR A 174 21.84 -1.38 -2.34
CA TYR A 174 22.55 -0.32 -1.61
C TYR A 174 23.73 0.17 -2.42
N ALA A 175 23.80 1.48 -2.58
CA ALA A 175 24.90 2.18 -3.21
C ALA A 175 25.32 3.38 -2.35
N GLU A 176 26.60 3.57 -2.18
CA GLU A 176 27.14 4.74 -1.51
C GLU A 176 26.74 6.04 -2.24
N SER A 177 26.75 7.14 -1.49
CA SER A 177 26.53 8.46 -2.06
C SER A 177 27.63 8.78 -3.08
N ALA A 178 27.28 8.97 -4.34
CA ALA A 178 28.20 9.20 -5.43
C ALA A 178 27.71 10.29 -6.39
N PRO A 179 28.60 10.95 -7.15
CA PRO A 179 28.21 11.77 -8.28
C PRO A 179 27.42 10.98 -9.31
N VAL A 180 26.57 11.66 -10.06
CA VAL A 180 25.75 11.04 -11.11
C VAL A 180 26.37 11.23 -12.49
N VAL A 181 26.06 10.31 -13.40
CA VAL A 181 26.44 10.41 -14.82
C VAL A 181 25.80 11.65 -15.48
N PRO A 182 26.40 12.20 -16.56
CA PRO A 182 25.93 13.44 -17.17
C PRO A 182 24.43 13.45 -17.54
N ALA A 183 23.89 12.34 -18.03
CA ALA A 183 22.48 12.23 -18.36
C ALA A 183 21.54 12.52 -17.16
N LEU A 184 21.97 12.19 -15.94
CA LEU A 184 21.20 12.42 -14.70
C LEU A 184 21.41 13.83 -14.09
N GLN A 185 22.22 14.69 -14.70
CA GLN A 185 22.47 16.05 -14.22
C GLN A 185 21.44 17.07 -14.75
N SER A 186 20.49 16.65 -15.58
CA SER A 186 19.43 17.50 -16.12
C SER A 186 18.47 18.01 -15.04
N HIS A 187 18.04 19.25 -15.15
CA HIS A 187 17.02 19.85 -14.26
C HIS A 187 15.64 19.18 -14.43
N TRP A 188 15.39 18.53 -15.55
CA TRP A 188 14.14 17.79 -15.81
C TRP A 188 14.05 16.47 -15.08
N LEU A 189 15.19 15.85 -14.76
CA LEU A 189 15.21 14.56 -14.07
C LEU A 189 14.45 14.56 -12.73
N PRO A 190 14.75 15.47 -11.78
CA PRO A 190 14.05 15.49 -10.49
C PRO A 190 12.53 15.69 -10.65
N ILE A 191 12.11 16.53 -11.60
CA ILE A 191 10.71 16.80 -11.86
C ILE A 191 10.02 15.54 -12.42
N HIS A 192 10.60 14.94 -13.46
CA HIS A 192 10.11 13.70 -14.05
C HIS A 192 10.01 12.57 -13.03
N VAL A 193 11.12 12.26 -12.35
CA VAL A 193 11.19 11.11 -11.44
C VAL A 193 10.28 11.30 -10.23
N THR A 194 10.13 12.51 -9.71
CA THR A 194 9.17 12.79 -8.62
C THR A 194 7.74 12.51 -9.06
N VAL A 195 7.32 13.00 -10.22
CA VAL A 195 5.94 12.86 -10.70
C VAL A 195 5.64 11.40 -11.07
N VAL A 196 6.57 10.72 -11.78
CA VAL A 196 6.37 9.32 -12.14
C VAL A 196 6.38 8.41 -10.91
N SER A 197 7.24 8.68 -9.92
CA SER A 197 7.28 7.93 -8.66
C SER A 197 6.00 8.13 -7.85
N LEU A 198 5.44 9.34 -7.82
CA LEU A 198 4.14 9.59 -7.18
C LEU A 198 3.03 8.80 -7.88
N GLY A 199 2.95 8.86 -9.21
CA GLY A 199 1.99 8.07 -9.98
C GLY A 199 2.14 6.57 -9.75
N ALA A 200 3.39 6.07 -9.74
CA ALA A 200 3.70 4.67 -9.45
C ALA A 200 3.29 4.28 -8.02
N SER A 201 3.57 5.11 -7.03
CA SER A 201 3.19 4.85 -5.64
C SER A 201 1.68 4.72 -5.47
N ILE A 202 0.90 5.64 -6.03
CA ILE A 202 -0.56 5.61 -5.99
C ILE A 202 -1.08 4.36 -6.71
N GLY A 203 -0.50 4.04 -7.88
CA GLY A 203 -0.84 2.87 -8.69
C GLY A 203 -0.57 1.54 -7.98
N ILE A 204 0.56 1.40 -7.31
CA ILE A 204 0.90 0.22 -6.51
C ILE A 204 -0.14 0.01 -5.40
N ILE A 205 -0.51 1.06 -4.67
CA ILE A 205 -1.55 0.96 -3.64
C ILE A 205 -2.89 0.54 -4.26
N SER A 206 -3.28 1.12 -5.40
CA SER A 206 -4.49 0.76 -6.14
C SER A 206 -4.49 -0.73 -6.52
N GLY A 207 -3.37 -1.26 -7.00
CA GLY A 207 -3.21 -2.67 -7.35
C GLY A 207 -3.29 -3.61 -6.15
N ILE A 208 -2.61 -3.28 -5.03
CA ILE A 208 -2.70 -4.05 -3.77
C ILE A 208 -4.16 -4.07 -3.27
N VAL A 209 -4.83 -2.93 -3.27
CA VAL A 209 -6.23 -2.83 -2.89
C VAL A 209 -7.13 -3.63 -3.84
N SER A 210 -6.80 -3.72 -5.14
CA SER A 210 -7.53 -4.58 -6.09
C SER A 210 -7.30 -6.08 -5.83
N LEU A 211 -6.12 -6.51 -5.40
CA LEU A 211 -5.91 -7.88 -4.91
C LEU A 211 -6.83 -8.22 -3.73
N LEU A 212 -6.95 -7.28 -2.78
CA LEU A 212 -7.88 -7.45 -1.66
C LEU A 212 -9.35 -7.43 -2.09
N THR A 213 -9.69 -6.68 -3.15
CA THR A 213 -11.02 -6.73 -3.77
C THR A 213 -11.31 -8.11 -4.31
N LEU A 214 -10.38 -8.71 -5.07
CA LEU A 214 -10.52 -10.06 -5.61
C LEU A 214 -10.67 -11.11 -4.50
N LEU A 215 -9.86 -11.02 -3.43
CA LEU A 215 -10.02 -11.88 -2.26
C LEU A 215 -11.41 -11.75 -1.62
N ARG A 216 -11.93 -10.53 -1.47
CA ARG A 216 -13.26 -10.28 -0.92
C ARG A 216 -14.39 -10.66 -1.86
N MET A 217 -14.19 -10.65 -3.17
CA MET A 217 -15.14 -11.20 -4.15
C MET A 217 -15.22 -12.72 -4.06
N ALA A 218 -14.09 -13.39 -3.88
CA ALA A 218 -14.02 -14.85 -3.69
C ALA A 218 -14.55 -15.29 -2.31
N GLN A 219 -14.48 -14.41 -1.30
CA GLN A 219 -14.91 -14.65 0.09
C GLN A 219 -15.92 -13.58 0.55
N PRO A 220 -17.18 -13.61 0.10
CA PRO A 220 -18.17 -12.60 0.43
C PRO A 220 -18.44 -12.50 1.93
N LYS A 221 -18.87 -11.32 2.42
CA LYS A 221 -19.23 -11.16 3.83
C LYS A 221 -20.35 -12.10 4.23
N HIS A 222 -20.17 -12.75 5.37
CA HIS A 222 -21.07 -13.74 5.97
C HIS A 222 -21.07 -15.12 5.27
N ALA A 223 -20.28 -15.29 4.21
CA ALA A 223 -20.09 -16.57 3.50
C ALA A 223 -18.59 -16.95 3.42
N GLU A 224 -17.80 -16.40 4.35
CA GLU A 224 -16.36 -16.71 4.40
C GLU A 224 -16.14 -18.15 4.88
N HIS A 225 -15.27 -18.91 4.18
CA HIS A 225 -14.95 -20.29 4.51
C HIS A 225 -13.48 -20.62 4.29
N GLY A 226 -12.99 -21.61 5.02
CA GLY A 226 -11.59 -22.06 4.96
C GLY A 226 -10.58 -21.00 5.40
N LEU A 227 -9.30 -21.23 5.10
CA LEU A 227 -8.19 -20.32 5.46
C LEU A 227 -8.31 -18.96 4.79
N LEU A 228 -8.66 -18.94 3.49
CA LEU A 228 -8.86 -17.67 2.76
C LEU A 228 -10.02 -16.85 3.35
N GLY A 229 -11.08 -17.53 3.83
CA GLY A 229 -12.19 -16.88 4.53
C GLY A 229 -11.76 -16.26 5.86
N ALA A 230 -10.94 -16.95 6.65
CA ALA A 230 -10.37 -16.41 7.88
C ALA A 230 -9.52 -15.15 7.59
N VAL A 231 -8.69 -15.22 6.56
CA VAL A 231 -7.88 -14.08 6.09
C VAL A 231 -8.76 -12.93 5.58
N ALA A 232 -9.81 -13.19 4.83
CA ALA A 232 -10.66 -12.13 4.28
C ALA A 232 -11.58 -11.46 5.31
N ARG A 233 -11.94 -12.15 6.40
CA ARG A 233 -12.96 -11.73 7.37
C ARG A 233 -12.77 -10.33 7.96
N PRO A 234 -11.55 -9.91 8.39
CA PRO A 234 -11.31 -8.57 8.94
C PRO A 234 -11.40 -7.45 7.90
N LEU A 235 -11.25 -7.77 6.62
CA LEU A 235 -11.24 -6.76 5.55
C LEU A 235 -12.61 -6.09 5.39
N PRO A 236 -12.66 -4.82 4.95
CA PRO A 236 -13.89 -4.15 4.54
C PRO A 236 -14.64 -4.92 3.45
N SER A 237 -15.85 -4.51 3.09
CA SER A 237 -16.61 -5.14 1.99
C SER A 237 -15.90 -4.94 0.64
N ALA A 238 -16.07 -5.89 -0.30
CA ALA A 238 -15.52 -5.79 -1.64
C ALA A 238 -15.84 -4.45 -2.32
N ALA A 239 -17.08 -3.96 -2.18
CA ALA A 239 -17.49 -2.68 -2.76
C ALA A 239 -16.73 -1.48 -2.20
N LYS A 240 -16.43 -1.45 -0.88
CA LYS A 240 -15.66 -0.38 -0.26
C LYS A 240 -14.20 -0.42 -0.72
N ILE A 241 -13.61 -1.61 -0.75
CA ILE A 241 -12.21 -1.80 -1.18
C ILE A 241 -12.06 -1.43 -2.66
N ASP A 242 -12.97 -1.90 -3.52
CA ASP A 242 -13.02 -1.55 -4.94
C ASP A 242 -13.18 -0.04 -5.18
N GLN A 243 -13.98 0.64 -4.36
CA GLN A 243 -14.11 2.09 -4.43
C GLN A 243 -12.81 2.83 -4.10
N LEU A 244 -12.02 2.33 -3.14
CA LEU A 244 -10.70 2.89 -2.82
C LEU A 244 -9.73 2.67 -3.98
N ALA A 245 -9.66 1.45 -4.54
CA ALA A 245 -8.83 1.14 -5.70
C ALA A 245 -9.15 2.08 -6.89
N TYR A 246 -10.43 2.28 -7.16
CA TYR A 246 -10.89 3.19 -8.22
C TYR A 246 -10.44 4.64 -8.00
N ARG A 247 -10.64 5.19 -6.80
CA ARG A 247 -10.24 6.56 -6.48
C ARG A 247 -8.74 6.77 -6.68
N LEU A 248 -7.94 5.79 -6.28
CA LEU A 248 -6.49 5.82 -6.48
C LEU A 248 -6.13 5.75 -7.96
N ALA A 249 -6.75 4.86 -8.73
CA ALA A 249 -6.47 4.72 -10.17
C ALA A 249 -6.88 5.97 -10.99
N VAL A 250 -7.97 6.65 -10.60
CA VAL A 250 -8.38 7.93 -11.21
C VAL A 250 -7.28 9.00 -11.07
N ILE A 251 -6.53 8.98 -9.97
CA ILE A 251 -5.40 9.88 -9.75
C ILE A 251 -4.15 9.34 -10.44
N THR A 252 -3.93 8.01 -10.41
CA THR A 252 -2.77 7.35 -11.05
C THR A 252 -2.69 7.67 -12.53
N LEU A 253 -3.79 7.55 -13.27
CA LEU A 253 -3.78 7.70 -14.73
C LEU A 253 -3.23 9.05 -15.19
N PRO A 254 -3.74 10.21 -14.75
CA PRO A 254 -3.19 11.50 -15.15
C PRO A 254 -1.79 11.76 -14.59
N THR A 255 -1.50 11.34 -13.35
CA THR A 255 -0.19 11.56 -12.74
C THR A 255 0.90 10.74 -13.42
N LEU A 256 0.63 9.47 -13.73
CA LEU A 256 1.57 8.63 -14.47
C LEU A 256 1.75 9.13 -15.90
N GLY A 257 0.67 9.54 -16.57
CA GLY A 257 0.72 10.13 -17.91
C GLY A 257 1.54 11.42 -17.94
N LEU A 258 1.35 12.31 -16.98
CA LEU A 258 2.18 13.51 -16.83
C LEU A 258 3.65 13.12 -16.58
N GLY A 259 3.89 12.11 -15.73
CA GLY A 259 5.24 11.58 -15.51
C GLY A 259 5.90 11.10 -16.81
N ILE A 260 5.18 10.39 -17.68
CA ILE A 260 5.68 9.92 -18.99
C ILE A 260 6.00 11.11 -19.89
N ILE A 261 5.15 12.12 -19.96
CA ILE A 261 5.38 13.35 -20.76
C ILE A 261 6.64 14.08 -20.28
N LEU A 262 6.78 14.27 -18.97
CA LEU A 262 7.97 14.88 -18.37
C LEU A 262 9.23 14.04 -18.62
N GLY A 263 9.08 12.72 -18.70
CA GLY A 263 10.15 11.79 -19.09
C GLY A 263 10.58 11.97 -20.53
N ALA A 264 9.66 12.22 -21.43
CA ALA A 264 9.97 12.54 -22.83
C ALA A 264 10.75 13.86 -22.94
N ILE A 265 10.38 14.89 -22.18
CA ILE A 265 11.12 16.15 -22.12
C ILE A 265 12.54 15.95 -21.57
N TRP A 266 12.66 15.14 -20.51
CA TRP A 266 13.99 14.77 -19.99
C TRP A 266 14.81 13.98 -21.02
N ALA A 267 14.21 13.03 -21.73
CA ALA A 267 14.86 12.20 -22.73
C ALA A 267 15.41 13.05 -23.90
N GLU A 268 14.70 14.11 -24.30
CA GLU A 268 15.22 15.08 -25.28
C GLU A 268 16.49 15.76 -24.76
N SER A 269 16.48 16.25 -23.51
CA SER A 269 17.63 16.90 -22.88
C SER A 269 18.82 15.93 -22.66
N ALA A 270 18.56 14.66 -22.37
CA ALA A 270 19.59 13.67 -22.05
C ALA A 270 20.15 12.94 -23.28
N TRP A 271 19.32 12.72 -24.31
CA TRP A 271 19.62 11.85 -25.46
C TRP A 271 19.27 12.46 -26.82
N GLY A 272 18.81 13.72 -26.88
CA GLY A 272 18.44 14.43 -28.11
C GLY A 272 17.17 13.92 -28.78
N ARG A 273 16.31 13.19 -28.08
CA ARG A 273 15.04 12.66 -28.61
C ARG A 273 13.97 12.56 -27.53
N PHE A 274 12.72 12.87 -27.86
CA PHE A 274 11.59 12.77 -26.92
C PHE A 274 11.15 11.34 -26.64
N TRP A 275 11.25 10.44 -27.62
CA TRP A 275 10.81 9.06 -27.54
C TRP A 275 11.61 8.14 -28.47
N GLY A 276 11.97 6.96 -28.01
CA GLY A 276 12.74 6.01 -28.81
C GLY A 276 12.38 4.54 -28.60
N TRP A 277 11.21 4.28 -27.97
CA TRP A 277 10.77 2.92 -27.66
C TRP A 277 11.78 2.14 -26.82
N ASP A 278 12.53 2.85 -25.97
CA ASP A 278 13.35 2.20 -24.97
C ASP A 278 12.49 1.25 -24.13
N PRO A 279 13.01 0.10 -23.68
CA PRO A 279 12.22 -0.88 -22.91
C PRO A 279 11.42 -0.26 -21.74
N LYS A 280 12.03 0.69 -21.02
CA LYS A 280 11.39 1.37 -19.90
C LYS A 280 10.27 2.32 -20.34
N GLU A 281 10.46 3.04 -21.45
CA GLU A 281 9.44 3.90 -22.05
C GLU A 281 8.24 3.05 -22.48
N THR A 282 8.50 1.95 -23.20
CA THR A 282 7.47 1.03 -23.73
C THR A 282 6.64 0.41 -22.61
N VAL A 283 7.29 -0.11 -21.55
CA VAL A 283 6.58 -0.74 -20.42
C VAL A 283 5.82 0.30 -19.59
N SER A 284 6.35 1.51 -19.44
CA SER A 284 5.63 2.61 -18.76
C SER A 284 4.36 2.99 -19.53
N PHE A 285 4.43 3.10 -20.85
CA PHE A 285 3.30 3.38 -21.71
C PHE A 285 2.25 2.26 -21.67
N ALA A 286 2.68 0.99 -21.76
CA ALA A 286 1.78 -0.15 -21.62
C ALA A 286 1.08 -0.16 -20.24
N THR A 287 1.80 0.18 -19.17
CA THR A 287 1.22 0.32 -17.83
C THR A 287 0.15 1.41 -17.79
N TRP A 288 0.40 2.56 -18.41
CA TRP A 288 -0.56 3.66 -18.50
C TRP A 288 -1.83 3.25 -19.27
N ILE A 289 -1.69 2.52 -20.39
CA ILE A 289 -2.82 1.96 -21.14
C ILE A 289 -3.63 1.00 -20.26
N LEU A 290 -2.99 0.15 -19.44
CA LEU A 290 -3.71 -0.75 -18.54
C LEU A 290 -4.51 0.01 -17.47
N TYR A 291 -4.02 1.15 -16.95
CA TYR A 291 -4.83 2.00 -16.06
C TYR A 291 -6.04 2.61 -16.78
N ALA A 292 -5.89 3.07 -18.02
CA ALA A 292 -7.00 3.54 -18.85
C ALA A 292 -8.01 2.41 -19.10
N ALA A 293 -7.54 1.22 -19.47
CA ALA A 293 -8.36 0.02 -19.65
C ALA A 293 -9.11 -0.39 -18.38
N TYR A 294 -8.45 -0.33 -17.21
CA TYR A 294 -9.09 -0.57 -15.92
C TYR A 294 -10.26 0.39 -15.67
N LEU A 295 -10.05 1.70 -15.85
CA LEU A 295 -11.09 2.68 -15.63
C LEU A 295 -12.26 2.51 -16.62
N HIS A 296 -11.97 2.19 -17.89
CA HIS A 296 -12.98 1.89 -18.91
C HIS A 296 -13.77 0.60 -18.55
N ALA A 297 -13.07 -0.48 -18.20
CA ALA A 297 -13.71 -1.74 -17.82
C ALA A 297 -14.61 -1.58 -16.58
N ARG A 298 -14.17 -0.76 -15.63
CA ARG A 298 -14.96 -0.49 -14.42
C ARG A 298 -16.21 0.34 -14.70
N ALA A 299 -16.17 1.24 -15.67
CA ALA A 299 -17.32 2.04 -16.11
C ALA A 299 -18.34 1.19 -16.90
N THR A 300 -17.89 0.09 -17.51
CA THR A 300 -18.71 -0.76 -18.38
C THR A 300 -19.31 -1.95 -17.57
N PRO A 301 -20.65 -2.06 -17.43
CA PRO A 301 -21.28 -3.08 -16.59
C PRO A 301 -20.82 -4.51 -16.89
N ALA A 302 -20.66 -4.88 -18.17
CA ALA A 302 -20.24 -6.21 -18.62
C ALA A 302 -18.82 -6.58 -18.14
N PHE A 303 -17.91 -5.62 -18.03
CA PHE A 303 -16.50 -5.84 -17.66
C PHE A 303 -16.16 -5.51 -16.21
N ARG A 304 -17.12 -5.01 -15.44
CA ARG A 304 -16.89 -4.52 -14.06
C ARG A 304 -16.28 -5.58 -13.13
N LYS A 305 -16.65 -6.86 -13.32
CA LYS A 305 -16.09 -7.96 -12.51
C LYS A 305 -14.64 -8.29 -12.87
N ALA A 306 -14.24 -8.03 -14.11
CA ALA A 306 -12.87 -8.25 -14.59
C ALA A 306 -11.94 -7.08 -14.28
N ALA A 307 -12.48 -5.88 -14.06
CA ALA A 307 -11.69 -4.67 -13.82
C ALA A 307 -10.60 -4.82 -12.75
N PRO A 308 -10.83 -5.40 -11.55
CA PRO A 308 -9.77 -5.56 -10.56
C PRO A 308 -8.56 -6.37 -11.07
N TRP A 309 -8.76 -7.35 -11.97
CA TRP A 309 -7.67 -8.10 -12.58
C TRP A 309 -6.80 -7.23 -13.48
N ILE A 310 -7.41 -6.31 -14.24
CA ILE A 310 -6.66 -5.37 -15.09
C ILE A 310 -5.80 -4.45 -14.23
N ASN A 311 -6.31 -3.98 -13.10
CA ASN A 311 -5.54 -3.14 -12.18
C ASN A 311 -4.38 -3.90 -11.52
N VAL A 312 -4.58 -5.16 -11.16
CA VAL A 312 -3.52 -6.04 -10.66
C VAL A 312 -2.45 -6.24 -11.74
N MET A 313 -2.84 -6.42 -12.99
CA MET A 313 -1.91 -6.56 -14.12
C MET A 313 -1.11 -5.27 -14.36
N ALA A 314 -1.75 -4.11 -14.25
CA ALA A 314 -1.08 -2.82 -14.33
C ALA A 314 -0.02 -2.66 -13.21
N MET A 315 -0.35 -3.03 -11.97
CA MET A 315 0.60 -3.06 -10.86
C MET A 315 1.75 -4.05 -11.13
N ALA A 316 1.45 -5.26 -11.60
CA ALA A 316 2.48 -6.26 -11.91
C ALA A 316 3.44 -5.76 -12.99
N LEU A 317 2.92 -5.10 -14.03
CA LEU A 317 3.74 -4.52 -15.08
C LEU A 317 4.60 -3.35 -14.57
N MET A 318 4.09 -2.57 -13.61
CA MET A 318 4.85 -1.51 -12.95
C MET A 318 6.00 -2.07 -12.10
N VAL A 319 5.77 -3.14 -11.35
CA VAL A 319 6.82 -3.85 -10.60
C VAL A 319 7.84 -4.49 -11.55
N PHE A 320 7.38 -5.08 -12.65
CA PHE A 320 8.24 -5.60 -13.71
C PHE A 320 9.12 -4.50 -14.30
N ASN A 321 8.57 -3.31 -14.57
CA ASN A 321 9.34 -2.17 -15.04
C ASN A 321 10.39 -1.72 -14.01
N LEU A 322 10.03 -1.74 -12.72
CA LEU A 322 10.95 -1.35 -11.64
C LEU A 322 12.17 -2.29 -11.56
N PHE A 323 11.96 -3.61 -11.61
CA PHE A 323 13.01 -4.59 -11.39
C PHE A 323 13.59 -5.12 -12.70
N PHE A 324 12.79 -5.82 -13.48
CA PHE A 324 13.30 -6.54 -14.65
C PHE A 324 13.90 -5.62 -15.70
N ILE A 325 13.22 -4.53 -16.02
CA ILE A 325 13.72 -3.57 -17.02
C ILE A 325 14.97 -2.85 -16.52
N ASN A 326 15.08 -2.52 -15.23
CA ASN A 326 16.29 -1.85 -14.72
C ASN A 326 17.49 -2.78 -14.53
N MET A 327 17.27 -4.07 -14.26
CA MET A 327 18.34 -4.97 -13.82
C MET A 327 18.76 -6.00 -14.88
N VAL A 328 17.87 -6.32 -15.84
CA VAL A 328 18.08 -7.42 -16.79
C VAL A 328 18.14 -6.92 -18.23
N VAL A 329 17.37 -5.88 -18.56
CA VAL A 329 17.27 -5.39 -19.93
C VAL A 329 18.22 -4.22 -20.15
N SER A 330 19.13 -4.35 -21.11
CA SER A 330 20.00 -3.24 -21.51
C SER A 330 19.19 -2.17 -22.25
N GLY A 331 19.40 -0.90 -21.91
CA GLY A 331 18.72 0.24 -22.51
C GLY A 331 19.31 1.56 -22.04
N LEU A 332 18.77 2.65 -22.51
CA LEU A 332 19.23 4.00 -22.11
C LEU A 332 18.98 4.32 -20.63
N HIS A 333 18.09 3.56 -19.98
CA HIS A 333 17.80 3.68 -18.55
C HIS A 333 18.59 2.70 -17.67
N SER A 334 19.68 2.12 -18.17
CA SER A 334 20.53 1.18 -17.42
C SER A 334 21.45 1.91 -16.42
N TYR A 335 20.92 2.73 -15.53
CA TYR A 335 21.67 3.47 -14.50
C TYR A 335 21.55 2.79 -13.12
N ALA A 336 21.19 1.53 -13.07
CA ALA A 336 20.97 0.84 -11.79
C ALA A 336 22.26 0.68 -10.95
N GLY A 337 23.42 0.98 -11.53
CA GLY A 337 24.71 0.83 -10.84
C GLY A 337 25.11 -0.63 -10.61
N LEU A 338 24.42 -1.57 -11.28
CA LEU A 338 24.60 -3.02 -11.13
C LEU A 338 25.36 -3.66 -12.32
N ASN A 339 25.77 -2.85 -13.32
CA ASN A 339 26.54 -3.28 -14.49
C ASN A 339 27.92 -2.64 -14.48
#